data_1103cbd36f076dcff903afa908c11f57
#
_entry.id   1103cbd36f076dcff903afa908c11f57
#
_cell.length_a   1.000
_cell.length_b   1.000
_cell.length_c   1.000
_cell.angle_alpha   90.00
_cell.angle_beta   90.00
_cell.angle_gamma   90.00
#
_symmetry.space_group_name_H-M   'P 1'
#
loop_
_entity.id
_entity.type
_entity.pdbx_description
1 polymer ?
#
loop_
_entity_poly.entity_id
_entity_poly.type
_entity_poly.pdbx_seq_one_letter_code
_entity_poly.pdbx_strand_id
1 'polypeptide(L)'
;MPSASQAPQGLHESIPEHSQQSLKQQWLAILSVAVGAFALVTSEFLPVGVLNDVAGDLGISAGHAGLMVTLPGIMAAFAAPLLSVGIGAMDRRYLLIGLTLIMIIANATVAYASDFNVLLAGRVLLGISIGGFWATAIALSGRLAPRGVGVAQATSIIMLGVTLATVLGVPVGAWLSGLMGWRMTFLVTALVGVPVLLAQIFLLPRLNPDKAIRASDLPALLIHPLARVGMIAVLLIGLAHFAAYTYVAPFFKHSSGFDGQTIGSLLLLYGAAGVVGNIFAGFAANRSVRRTLLLVAMMIGVSTALFPYFATNLVGAALLIGLWGFAFGAFPACASVWMFVVAPNDVERGMPLFVAMFQVIIALGSFFGGRIVDQLGTSMLLALATALVACGFVTVAVLGRKVSNRLAAQA
;
A
#
# COMPACT_ATOMS: atom_id res chain seq x y z
N MET A 1 73.17 -5.39 4.77
CA MET A 1 72.17 -5.55 3.71
C MET A 1 70.81 -5.49 4.38
N PRO A 2 69.99 -4.45 4.16
CA PRO A 2 68.64 -4.37 4.72
C PRO A 2 67.65 -5.04 3.79
N SER A 3 66.73 -5.81 4.36
CA SER A 3 65.65 -6.53 3.76
C SER A 3 64.63 -5.61 3.05
N ALA A 4 64.27 -6.00 1.84
CA ALA A 4 63.24 -5.32 1.02
C ALA A 4 61.88 -5.43 1.74
N SER A 5 61.29 -4.25 2.04
CA SER A 5 59.91 -4.06 2.53
C SER A 5 58.95 -4.47 1.39
N GLN A 6 58.14 -5.50 1.66
CA GLN A 6 57.01 -5.82 0.84
C GLN A 6 55.95 -4.73 1.01
N ALA A 7 55.64 -4.00 -0.06
CA ALA A 7 54.52 -3.09 -0.11
C ALA A 7 53.19 -3.88 0.07
N PRO A 8 52.18 -3.36 0.81
CA PRO A 8 50.91 -4.03 0.94
C PRO A 8 50.21 -4.03 -0.43
N GLN A 9 49.84 -5.24 -0.89
CA GLN A 9 49.00 -5.43 -2.06
C GLN A 9 47.67 -4.72 -1.81
N GLY A 10 47.40 -3.70 -2.64
CA GLY A 10 46.21 -2.90 -2.57
C GLY A 10 44.97 -3.78 -2.68
N LEU A 11 44.12 -3.68 -1.65
CA LEU A 11 42.73 -4.06 -1.70
C LEU A 11 42.08 -3.28 -2.83
N HIS A 12 41.86 -3.92 -3.96
CA HIS A 12 40.93 -3.44 -4.99
C HIS A 12 39.55 -3.47 -4.36
N GLU A 13 39.15 -2.42 -3.64
CA GLU A 13 37.76 -2.17 -3.36
C GLU A 13 37.05 -2.06 -4.71
N SER A 14 36.27 -3.09 -5.03
CA SER A 14 35.46 -3.07 -6.26
C SER A 14 34.44 -1.93 -6.11
N ILE A 15 34.62 -0.89 -6.92
CA ILE A 15 33.66 0.22 -7.01
C ILE A 15 32.29 -0.39 -7.31
N PRO A 16 31.22 -0.09 -6.52
CA PRO A 16 29.89 -0.65 -6.76
C PRO A 16 29.45 -0.42 -8.21
N GLU A 17 28.93 -1.45 -8.89
CA GLU A 17 28.50 -1.37 -10.31
C GLU A 17 27.58 -0.17 -10.59
N HIS A 18 26.75 0.20 -9.64
CA HIS A 18 25.88 1.39 -9.75
C HIS A 18 26.68 2.70 -9.89
N SER A 19 27.85 2.79 -9.28
CA SER A 19 28.73 3.97 -9.41
C SER A 19 29.47 4.04 -10.74
N GLN A 20 29.46 2.97 -11.53
CA GLN A 20 30.05 2.94 -12.88
C GLN A 20 29.03 3.36 -13.95
N GLN A 21 27.72 3.31 -13.65
CA GLN A 21 26.68 3.76 -14.57
C GLN A 21 26.68 5.29 -14.74
N SER A 22 26.25 5.76 -15.91
CA SER A 22 26.02 7.18 -16.14
C SER A 22 24.93 7.70 -15.19
N LEU A 23 25.00 8.99 -14.82
CA LEU A 23 23.98 9.62 -13.95
C LEU A 23 22.56 9.44 -14.53
N LYS A 24 22.41 9.53 -15.85
CA LYS A 24 21.14 9.30 -16.55
C LYS A 24 20.62 7.87 -16.33
N GLN A 25 21.48 6.87 -16.40
CA GLN A 25 21.09 5.47 -16.16
C GLN A 25 20.66 5.25 -14.71
N GLN A 26 21.34 5.88 -13.74
CA GLN A 26 20.97 5.80 -12.33
C GLN A 26 19.58 6.38 -12.08
N TRP A 27 19.26 7.53 -12.69
CA TRP A 27 17.92 8.12 -12.63
C TRP A 27 16.86 7.23 -13.27
N LEU A 28 17.15 6.67 -14.43
CA LEU A 28 16.21 5.77 -15.11
C LEU A 28 15.99 4.47 -14.34
N ALA A 29 17.01 3.96 -13.64
CA ALA A 29 16.90 2.78 -12.79
C ALA A 29 15.92 3.00 -11.63
N ILE A 30 16.07 4.08 -10.86
CA ILE A 30 15.16 4.36 -9.74
C ILE A 30 13.75 4.70 -10.23
N LEU A 31 13.62 5.42 -11.35
CA LEU A 31 12.33 5.71 -11.95
C LEU A 31 11.61 4.45 -12.44
N SER A 32 12.33 3.45 -12.96
CA SER A 32 11.73 2.16 -13.34
C SER A 32 11.12 1.42 -12.16
N VAL A 33 11.73 1.53 -10.98
CA VAL A 33 11.16 0.97 -9.74
C VAL A 33 9.95 1.79 -9.26
N ALA A 34 10.01 3.12 -9.36
CA ALA A 34 8.89 4.00 -9.00
C ALA A 34 7.65 3.76 -9.89
N VAL A 35 7.85 3.61 -11.21
CA VAL A 35 6.75 3.27 -12.14
C VAL A 35 6.27 1.84 -11.93
N GLY A 36 7.17 0.92 -11.57
CA GLY A 36 6.81 -0.44 -11.14
C GLY A 36 5.93 -0.43 -9.88
N ALA A 37 6.27 0.39 -8.89
CA ALA A 37 5.46 0.61 -7.69
C ALA A 37 4.07 1.18 -8.05
N PHE A 38 4.02 2.16 -8.95
CA PHE A 38 2.77 2.71 -9.46
C PHE A 38 1.90 1.63 -10.11
N ALA A 39 2.44 0.84 -11.02
CA ALA A 39 1.71 -0.22 -11.72
C ALA A 39 1.20 -1.31 -10.75
N LEU A 40 2.04 -1.69 -9.77
CA LEU A 40 1.72 -2.70 -8.79
C LEU A 40 0.57 -2.27 -7.86
N VAL A 41 0.67 -1.08 -7.27
CA VAL A 41 -0.35 -0.54 -6.35
C VAL A 41 -1.64 -0.20 -7.10
N THR A 42 -1.53 0.27 -8.36
CA THR A 42 -2.70 0.40 -9.24
C THR A 42 -3.38 -0.95 -9.43
N SER A 43 -2.63 -2.02 -9.77
CA SER A 43 -3.18 -3.37 -9.92
C SER A 43 -3.84 -3.89 -8.65
N GLU A 44 -3.29 -3.54 -7.48
CA GLU A 44 -3.83 -3.94 -6.17
C GLU A 44 -5.22 -3.37 -5.92
N PHE A 45 -5.38 -2.05 -6.12
CA PHE A 45 -6.62 -1.33 -5.80
C PHE A 45 -7.59 -1.14 -6.97
N LEU A 46 -7.20 -1.44 -8.20
CA LEU A 46 -8.05 -1.38 -9.39
C LEU A 46 -9.43 -2.03 -9.19
N PRO A 47 -9.56 -3.21 -8.54
CA PRO A 47 -10.85 -3.85 -8.32
C PRO A 47 -11.87 -2.97 -7.59
N VAL A 48 -11.45 -2.06 -6.73
CA VAL A 48 -12.37 -1.15 -6.01
C VAL A 48 -13.16 -0.28 -6.99
N GLY A 49 -12.51 0.17 -8.06
CA GLY A 49 -13.15 1.00 -9.11
C GLY A 49 -14.02 0.21 -10.08
N VAL A 50 -13.71 -1.08 -10.32
CA VAL A 50 -14.39 -1.92 -11.34
C VAL A 50 -15.25 -3.02 -10.73
N LEU A 51 -15.44 -3.02 -9.40
CA LEU A 51 -16.09 -4.09 -8.67
C LEU A 51 -17.51 -4.38 -9.16
N ASN A 52 -18.28 -3.33 -9.43
CA ASN A 52 -19.65 -3.45 -9.95
C ASN A 52 -19.68 -4.07 -11.35
N ASP A 53 -18.71 -3.72 -12.20
CA ASP A 53 -18.66 -4.19 -13.59
C ASP A 53 -18.31 -5.69 -13.63
N VAL A 54 -17.35 -6.10 -12.80
CA VAL A 54 -16.98 -7.52 -12.63
C VAL A 54 -18.14 -8.32 -12.05
N ALA A 55 -18.78 -7.81 -10.98
CA ALA A 55 -19.92 -8.49 -10.35
C ALA A 55 -21.07 -8.69 -11.32
N GLY A 56 -21.40 -7.65 -12.10
CA GLY A 56 -22.48 -7.71 -13.12
C GLY A 56 -22.17 -8.65 -14.29
N ASP A 57 -20.94 -8.61 -14.81
CA ASP A 57 -20.53 -9.42 -15.96
C ASP A 57 -20.42 -10.93 -15.63
N LEU A 58 -19.93 -11.25 -14.43
CA LEU A 58 -19.78 -12.64 -13.96
C LEU A 58 -20.98 -13.16 -13.18
N GLY A 59 -22.05 -12.37 -13.00
CA GLY A 59 -23.27 -12.77 -12.29
C GLY A 59 -23.04 -13.14 -10.80
N ILE A 60 -22.11 -12.47 -10.13
CA ILE A 60 -21.76 -12.71 -8.73
C ILE A 60 -22.13 -11.53 -7.83
N SER A 61 -22.19 -11.76 -6.51
CA SER A 61 -22.45 -10.67 -5.55
C SER A 61 -21.28 -9.70 -5.44
N ALA A 62 -21.54 -8.48 -4.97
CA ALA A 62 -20.50 -7.50 -4.69
C ALA A 62 -19.51 -8.01 -3.63
N GLY A 63 -20.00 -8.72 -2.61
CA GLY A 63 -19.14 -9.33 -1.60
C GLY A 63 -18.24 -10.43 -2.16
N HIS A 64 -18.75 -11.25 -3.08
CA HIS A 64 -17.94 -12.24 -3.81
C HIS A 64 -16.86 -11.56 -4.64
N ALA A 65 -17.22 -10.51 -5.39
CA ALA A 65 -16.26 -9.72 -6.18
C ALA A 65 -15.16 -9.08 -5.28
N GLY A 66 -15.47 -8.75 -4.02
CA GLY A 66 -14.50 -8.26 -3.03
C GLY A 66 -13.34 -9.22 -2.74
N LEU A 67 -13.47 -10.53 -3.06
CA LEU A 67 -12.35 -11.48 -2.99
C LEU A 67 -11.18 -11.09 -3.91
N MET A 68 -11.43 -10.27 -4.93
CA MET A 68 -10.39 -9.69 -5.78
C MET A 68 -9.40 -8.80 -4.99
N VAL A 69 -9.83 -8.21 -3.88
CA VAL A 69 -9.00 -7.42 -2.97
C VAL A 69 -8.48 -8.29 -1.83
N THR A 70 -9.30 -9.20 -1.35
CA THR A 70 -8.98 -10.10 -0.22
C THR A 70 -7.78 -11.02 -0.52
N LEU A 71 -7.82 -11.75 -1.64
CA LEU A 71 -6.81 -12.77 -1.93
C LEU A 71 -5.40 -12.22 -2.14
N PRO A 72 -5.18 -11.13 -2.89
CA PRO A 72 -3.84 -10.55 -2.96
C PRO A 72 -3.32 -10.12 -1.59
N GLY A 73 -4.14 -9.55 -0.74
CA GLY A 73 -3.76 -9.14 0.61
C GLY A 73 -3.32 -10.33 1.47
N ILE A 74 -4.06 -11.44 1.46
CA ILE A 74 -3.68 -12.68 2.14
C ILE A 74 -2.33 -13.18 1.61
N MET A 75 -2.19 -13.31 0.31
CA MET A 75 -0.96 -13.80 -0.31
C MET A 75 0.23 -12.88 -0.03
N ALA A 76 0.03 -11.57 -0.08
CA ALA A 76 1.07 -10.59 0.24
C ALA A 76 1.49 -10.65 1.71
N ALA A 77 0.56 -10.86 2.64
CA ALA A 77 0.85 -11.00 4.06
C ALA A 77 1.77 -12.19 4.36
N PHE A 78 1.62 -13.30 3.61
CA PHE A 78 2.53 -14.45 3.69
C PHE A 78 3.80 -14.25 2.87
N ALA A 79 3.68 -13.74 1.65
CA ALA A 79 4.82 -13.58 0.74
C ALA A 79 5.85 -12.59 1.27
N ALA A 80 5.45 -11.48 1.90
CA ALA A 80 6.39 -10.48 2.41
C ALA A 80 7.40 -11.05 3.42
N PRO A 81 7.01 -11.70 4.53
CA PRO A 81 7.97 -12.28 5.46
C PRO A 81 8.71 -13.50 4.87
N LEU A 82 8.02 -14.36 4.11
CA LEU A 82 8.64 -15.53 3.50
C LEU A 82 9.74 -15.16 2.50
N LEU A 83 9.47 -14.18 1.64
CA LEU A 83 10.45 -13.71 0.68
C LEU A 83 11.57 -12.91 1.36
N SER A 84 11.27 -12.12 2.42
CA SER A 84 12.30 -11.41 3.17
C SER A 84 13.34 -12.35 3.79
N VAL A 85 12.91 -13.52 4.31
CA VAL A 85 13.77 -14.52 4.93
C VAL A 85 14.33 -15.49 3.88
N GLY A 86 13.50 -15.97 2.95
CA GLY A 86 13.82 -17.07 2.04
C GLY A 86 14.73 -16.72 0.87
N ILE A 87 14.74 -15.46 0.42
CA ILE A 87 15.53 -15.03 -0.75
C ILE A 87 17.04 -15.01 -0.45
N GLY A 88 17.43 -14.92 0.83
CA GLY A 88 18.84 -15.06 1.25
C GLY A 88 19.80 -14.20 0.44
N ALA A 89 20.77 -14.86 -0.20
CA ALA A 89 21.85 -14.23 -0.99
C ALA A 89 21.48 -13.92 -2.45
N MET A 90 20.23 -14.12 -2.89
CA MET A 90 19.83 -13.84 -4.29
C MET A 90 19.92 -12.35 -4.60
N ASP A 91 20.43 -12.03 -5.78
CA ASP A 91 20.49 -10.64 -6.29
C ASP A 91 19.07 -10.07 -6.42
N ARG A 92 18.83 -8.96 -5.73
CA ARG A 92 17.51 -8.28 -5.67
C ARG A 92 17.04 -7.75 -7.03
N ARG A 93 17.95 -7.56 -7.98
CA ARG A 93 17.61 -7.25 -9.37
C ARG A 93 16.71 -8.33 -9.99
N TYR A 94 17.14 -9.59 -9.92
CA TYR A 94 16.35 -10.70 -10.48
C TYR A 94 15.01 -10.88 -9.76
N LEU A 95 14.98 -10.60 -8.45
CA LEU A 95 13.74 -10.61 -7.70
C LEU A 95 12.77 -9.57 -8.22
N LEU A 96 13.18 -8.29 -8.35
CA LEU A 96 12.29 -7.22 -8.85
C LEU A 96 11.79 -7.51 -10.26
N ILE A 97 12.67 -7.99 -11.15
CA ILE A 97 12.31 -8.41 -12.52
C ILE A 97 11.26 -9.53 -12.47
N GLY A 98 11.49 -10.56 -11.65
CA GLY A 98 10.56 -11.67 -11.49
C GLY A 98 9.19 -11.23 -10.93
N LEU A 99 9.18 -10.34 -9.93
CA LEU A 99 7.93 -9.80 -9.36
C LEU A 99 7.15 -8.95 -10.37
N THR A 100 7.84 -8.14 -11.18
CA THR A 100 7.21 -7.37 -12.26
C THR A 100 6.63 -8.29 -13.33
N LEU A 101 7.34 -9.37 -13.69
CA LEU A 101 6.83 -10.37 -14.62
C LEU A 101 5.58 -11.09 -14.05
N ILE A 102 5.61 -11.47 -12.76
CA ILE A 102 4.44 -12.07 -12.08
C ILE A 102 3.26 -11.10 -12.10
N MET A 103 3.46 -9.80 -11.86
CA MET A 103 2.42 -8.77 -11.94
C MET A 103 1.80 -8.69 -13.34
N ILE A 104 2.62 -8.73 -14.41
CA ILE A 104 2.14 -8.72 -15.79
C ILE A 104 1.28 -9.96 -16.06
N ILE A 105 1.78 -11.16 -15.72
CA ILE A 105 1.06 -12.42 -15.88
C ILE A 105 -0.24 -12.39 -15.08
N ALA A 106 -0.22 -11.91 -13.84
CA ALA A 106 -1.38 -11.79 -12.97
C ALA A 106 -2.49 -10.94 -13.62
N ASN A 107 -2.16 -9.74 -14.09
CA ASN A 107 -3.12 -8.86 -14.74
C ASN A 107 -3.62 -9.43 -16.09
N ALA A 108 -2.76 -10.06 -16.87
CA ALA A 108 -3.14 -10.75 -18.09
C ALA A 108 -4.10 -11.92 -17.79
N THR A 109 -3.82 -12.71 -16.75
CA THR A 109 -4.72 -13.80 -16.31
C THR A 109 -6.10 -13.27 -15.94
N VAL A 110 -6.16 -12.15 -15.22
CA VAL A 110 -7.44 -11.48 -14.90
C VAL A 110 -8.14 -10.99 -16.16
N ALA A 111 -7.42 -10.36 -17.09
CA ALA A 111 -8.01 -9.83 -18.34
C ALA A 111 -8.63 -10.91 -19.21
N TYR A 112 -8.03 -12.10 -19.29
CA TYR A 112 -8.48 -13.23 -20.08
C TYR A 112 -9.29 -14.26 -19.27
N ALA A 113 -9.67 -13.93 -18.03
CA ALA A 113 -10.41 -14.86 -17.18
C ALA A 113 -11.78 -15.22 -17.81
N SER A 114 -12.01 -16.52 -18.01
CA SER A 114 -13.27 -17.08 -18.45
C SER A 114 -14.32 -17.15 -17.34
N ASP A 115 -13.85 -17.30 -16.11
CA ASP A 115 -14.67 -17.43 -14.92
C ASP A 115 -13.97 -16.80 -13.70
N PHE A 116 -14.71 -16.72 -12.59
CA PHE A 116 -14.22 -16.05 -11.37
C PHE A 116 -13.02 -16.76 -10.71
N ASN A 117 -12.90 -18.10 -10.84
CA ASN A 117 -11.79 -18.83 -10.22
C ASN A 117 -10.47 -18.54 -10.94
N VAL A 118 -10.49 -18.47 -12.28
CA VAL A 118 -9.33 -18.06 -13.08
C VAL A 118 -8.92 -16.62 -12.74
N LEU A 119 -9.90 -15.72 -12.58
CA LEU A 119 -9.65 -14.36 -12.13
C LEU A 119 -8.97 -14.36 -10.76
N LEU A 120 -9.47 -15.12 -9.79
CA LEU A 120 -8.89 -15.22 -8.45
C LEU A 120 -7.47 -15.81 -8.47
N ALA A 121 -7.17 -16.77 -9.37
CA ALA A 121 -5.80 -17.27 -9.55
C ALA A 121 -4.83 -16.14 -9.97
N GLY A 122 -5.25 -15.27 -10.89
CA GLY A 122 -4.49 -14.06 -11.22
C GLY A 122 -4.29 -13.14 -10.02
N ARG A 123 -5.31 -12.99 -9.15
CA ARG A 123 -5.21 -12.17 -7.94
C ARG A 123 -4.25 -12.76 -6.88
N VAL A 124 -4.19 -14.09 -6.76
CA VAL A 124 -3.21 -14.80 -5.93
C VAL A 124 -1.78 -14.52 -6.41
N LEU A 125 -1.52 -14.63 -7.71
CA LEU A 125 -0.21 -14.31 -8.30
C LEU A 125 0.18 -12.85 -8.01
N LEU A 126 -0.75 -11.91 -8.14
CA LEU A 126 -0.49 -10.51 -7.82
C LEU A 126 -0.08 -10.32 -6.36
N GLY A 127 -0.70 -11.05 -5.42
CA GLY A 127 -0.35 -10.97 -4.00
C GLY A 127 1.10 -11.37 -3.72
N ILE A 128 1.63 -12.37 -4.42
CA ILE A 128 3.06 -12.74 -4.32
C ILE A 128 3.94 -11.57 -4.78
N SER A 129 3.57 -10.91 -5.88
CA SER A 129 4.30 -9.75 -6.39
C SER A 129 4.27 -8.58 -5.38
N ILE A 130 3.12 -8.29 -4.80
CA ILE A 130 2.96 -7.22 -3.78
C ILE A 130 3.84 -7.50 -2.56
N GLY A 131 3.75 -8.69 -1.99
CA GLY A 131 4.52 -9.07 -0.81
C GLY A 131 6.03 -9.00 -1.04
N GLY A 132 6.51 -9.51 -2.18
CA GLY A 132 7.92 -9.44 -2.55
C GLY A 132 8.41 -8.02 -2.82
N PHE A 133 7.61 -7.18 -3.45
CA PHE A 133 7.94 -5.77 -3.70
C PHE A 133 8.12 -5.01 -2.39
N TRP A 134 7.17 -5.08 -1.47
CA TRP A 134 7.29 -4.39 -0.18
C TRP A 134 8.44 -4.90 0.68
N ALA A 135 8.78 -6.20 0.55
CA ALA A 135 9.93 -6.78 1.23
C ALA A 135 11.29 -6.22 0.74
N THR A 136 11.35 -5.65 -0.46
CA THR A 136 12.61 -5.30 -1.12
C THR A 136 12.75 -3.84 -1.51
N ALA A 137 11.70 -3.17 -1.96
CA ALA A 137 11.78 -1.85 -2.58
C ALA A 137 12.34 -0.76 -1.64
N ILE A 138 11.94 -0.76 -0.37
CA ILE A 138 12.43 0.21 0.62
C ILE A 138 13.90 -0.03 0.92
N ALA A 139 14.30 -1.30 1.10
CA ALA A 139 15.70 -1.65 1.38
C ALA A 139 16.65 -1.30 0.22
N LEU A 140 16.13 -1.34 -1.01
CA LEU A 140 16.92 -1.04 -2.20
C LEU A 140 17.01 0.45 -2.55
N SER A 141 16.15 1.30 -1.98
CA SER A 141 16.11 2.72 -2.32
C SER A 141 17.45 3.43 -2.11
N GLY A 142 18.16 3.10 -1.03
CA GLY A 142 19.49 3.66 -0.74
C GLY A 142 20.56 3.24 -1.76
N ARG A 143 20.46 2.04 -2.30
CA ARG A 143 21.42 1.48 -3.26
C ARG A 143 21.15 1.93 -4.69
N LEU A 144 19.90 2.31 -4.97
CA LEU A 144 19.48 2.87 -6.26
C LEU A 144 19.56 4.40 -6.29
N ALA A 145 19.98 5.03 -5.18
CA ALA A 145 20.13 6.47 -5.11
C ALA A 145 21.14 6.97 -6.14
N PRO A 146 20.76 7.88 -7.05
CA PRO A 146 21.70 8.50 -8.00
C PRO A 146 22.78 9.26 -7.24
N ARG A 147 23.95 9.46 -7.88
CA ARG A 147 25.05 10.22 -7.27
C ARG A 147 24.59 11.61 -6.85
N GLY A 148 24.90 12.01 -5.63
CA GLY A 148 24.48 13.28 -5.04
C GLY A 148 23.06 13.31 -4.50
N VAL A 149 22.31 12.22 -4.57
CA VAL A 149 20.95 12.08 -4.03
C VAL A 149 21.00 11.27 -2.74
N GLY A 150 20.42 11.82 -1.67
CA GLY A 150 20.33 11.12 -0.37
C GLY A 150 19.34 9.95 -0.40
N VAL A 151 19.53 8.96 0.49
CA VAL A 151 18.65 7.78 0.62
C VAL A 151 17.19 8.19 0.81
N ALA A 152 16.93 9.21 1.64
CA ALA A 152 15.56 9.72 1.86
C ALA A 152 14.90 10.24 0.59
N GLN A 153 15.64 10.94 -0.27
CA GLN A 153 15.13 11.41 -1.55
C GLN A 153 14.86 10.24 -2.52
N ALA A 154 15.78 9.26 -2.58
CA ALA A 154 15.61 8.06 -3.38
C ALA A 154 14.35 7.27 -2.97
N THR A 155 14.14 7.09 -1.65
CA THR A 155 12.92 6.47 -1.11
C THR A 155 11.68 7.26 -1.49
N SER A 156 11.74 8.60 -1.41
CA SER A 156 10.61 9.47 -1.80
C SER A 156 10.21 9.35 -3.26
N ILE A 157 11.17 9.11 -4.17
CA ILE A 157 10.89 8.89 -5.60
C ILE A 157 10.08 7.59 -5.79
N ILE A 158 10.47 6.50 -5.12
CA ILE A 158 9.72 5.23 -5.18
C ILE A 158 8.32 5.41 -4.57
N MET A 159 8.24 6.09 -3.41
CA MET A 159 6.97 6.36 -2.74
C MET A 159 6.06 7.31 -3.55
N LEU A 160 6.62 8.18 -4.40
CA LEU A 160 5.82 8.99 -5.32
C LEU A 160 5.01 8.09 -6.28
N GLY A 161 5.61 7.01 -6.79
CA GLY A 161 4.88 6.02 -7.60
C GLY A 161 3.69 5.42 -6.84
N VAL A 162 3.89 5.03 -5.58
CA VAL A 162 2.81 4.53 -4.71
C VAL A 162 1.72 5.58 -4.51
N THR A 163 2.12 6.82 -4.20
CA THR A 163 1.18 7.93 -3.97
C THR A 163 0.36 8.25 -5.23
N LEU A 164 1.00 8.29 -6.39
CA LEU A 164 0.29 8.50 -7.66
C LEU A 164 -0.68 7.35 -7.96
N ALA A 165 -0.32 6.10 -7.63
CA ALA A 165 -1.22 4.96 -7.81
C ALA A 165 -2.45 5.03 -6.90
N THR A 166 -2.30 5.46 -5.65
CA THR A 166 -3.44 5.62 -4.74
C THR A 166 -4.40 6.72 -5.18
N VAL A 167 -3.89 7.76 -5.86
CA VAL A 167 -4.73 8.87 -6.37
C VAL A 167 -5.37 8.53 -7.70
N LEU A 168 -4.60 8.00 -8.65
CA LEU A 168 -5.00 7.83 -10.04
C LEU A 168 -5.47 6.41 -10.36
N GLY A 169 -4.96 5.39 -9.64
CA GLY A 169 -5.16 3.99 -9.99
C GLY A 169 -6.62 3.58 -10.02
N VAL A 170 -7.35 3.83 -8.95
CA VAL A 170 -8.79 3.48 -8.86
C VAL A 170 -9.65 4.34 -9.79
N PRO A 171 -9.54 5.68 -9.81
CA PRO A 171 -10.34 6.53 -10.72
C PRO A 171 -10.09 6.25 -12.19
N VAL A 172 -8.82 6.15 -12.59
CA VAL A 172 -8.45 5.84 -13.98
C VAL A 172 -8.95 4.44 -14.35
N GLY A 173 -8.86 3.48 -13.45
CA GLY A 173 -9.40 2.15 -13.64
C GLY A 173 -10.91 2.15 -13.84
N ALA A 174 -11.66 2.88 -13.02
CA ALA A 174 -13.11 3.01 -13.17
C ALA A 174 -13.49 3.71 -14.48
N TRP A 175 -12.76 4.77 -14.86
CA TRP A 175 -12.98 5.48 -16.12
C TRP A 175 -12.66 4.60 -17.34
N LEU A 176 -11.54 3.90 -17.35
CA LEU A 176 -11.19 2.95 -18.42
C LEU A 176 -12.19 1.82 -18.53
N SER A 177 -12.68 1.29 -17.39
CA SER A 177 -13.71 0.26 -17.38
C SER A 177 -15.00 0.73 -18.04
N GLY A 178 -15.41 1.98 -17.77
CA GLY A 178 -16.57 2.59 -18.42
C GLY A 178 -16.43 2.77 -19.94
N LEU A 179 -15.19 2.93 -20.44
CA LEU A 179 -14.93 3.12 -21.88
C LEU A 179 -14.75 1.80 -22.64
N MET A 180 -14.03 0.84 -22.08
CA MET A 180 -13.59 -0.36 -22.80
C MET A 180 -13.82 -1.67 -22.04
N GLY A 181 -14.46 -1.59 -20.89
CA GLY A 181 -14.75 -2.73 -20.03
C GLY A 181 -13.58 -3.09 -19.09
N TRP A 182 -13.94 -3.79 -18.02
CA TRP A 182 -12.98 -4.13 -16.95
C TRP A 182 -11.84 -5.06 -17.42
N ARG A 183 -12.10 -5.98 -18.34
CA ARG A 183 -11.07 -6.89 -18.89
C ARG A 183 -9.96 -6.10 -19.58
N MET A 184 -10.34 -5.17 -20.46
CA MET A 184 -9.37 -4.31 -21.15
C MET A 184 -8.62 -3.41 -20.18
N THR A 185 -9.22 -2.98 -19.09
CA THR A 185 -8.56 -2.19 -18.06
C THR A 185 -7.42 -2.98 -17.39
N PHE A 186 -7.64 -4.26 -17.07
CA PHE A 186 -6.56 -5.13 -16.55
C PHE A 186 -5.50 -5.42 -17.63
N LEU A 187 -5.89 -5.59 -18.88
CA LEU A 187 -4.93 -5.78 -19.99
C LEU A 187 -4.03 -4.55 -20.18
N VAL A 188 -4.61 -3.34 -20.17
CA VAL A 188 -3.82 -2.09 -20.22
C VAL A 188 -2.85 -2.02 -19.04
N THR A 189 -3.27 -2.41 -17.84
CA THR A 189 -2.39 -2.44 -16.67
C THR A 189 -1.24 -3.46 -16.85
N ALA A 190 -1.51 -4.62 -17.43
CA ALA A 190 -0.47 -5.59 -17.79
C ALA A 190 0.50 -5.00 -18.82
N LEU A 191 -0.02 -4.35 -19.88
CA LEU A 191 0.79 -3.74 -20.94
C LEU A 191 1.68 -2.60 -20.41
N VAL A 192 1.22 -1.81 -19.44
CA VAL A 192 2.06 -0.81 -18.74
C VAL A 192 3.21 -1.47 -17.98
N GLY A 193 3.02 -2.69 -17.50
CA GLY A 193 4.10 -3.47 -16.86
C GLY A 193 5.24 -3.85 -17.81
N VAL A 194 4.96 -4.02 -19.11
CA VAL A 194 5.99 -4.47 -20.10
C VAL A 194 7.15 -3.48 -20.23
N PRO A 195 6.95 -2.19 -20.52
CA PRO A 195 8.05 -1.23 -20.56
C PRO A 195 8.77 -1.11 -19.21
N VAL A 196 8.07 -1.27 -18.08
CA VAL A 196 8.70 -1.30 -16.76
C VAL A 196 9.64 -2.50 -16.63
N LEU A 197 9.18 -3.69 -17.03
CA LEU A 197 9.99 -4.92 -17.04
C LEU A 197 11.25 -4.75 -17.91
N LEU A 198 11.09 -4.24 -19.11
CA LEU A 198 12.23 -3.97 -20.01
C LEU A 198 13.20 -2.95 -19.40
N ALA A 199 12.69 -1.86 -18.85
CA ALA A 199 13.52 -0.88 -18.16
C ALA A 199 14.28 -1.50 -16.98
N GLN A 200 13.65 -2.34 -16.18
CA GLN A 200 14.32 -3.04 -15.08
C GLN A 200 15.39 -4.01 -15.57
N ILE A 201 15.15 -4.76 -16.66
CA ILE A 201 16.14 -5.68 -17.23
C ILE A 201 17.39 -4.93 -17.70
N PHE A 202 17.23 -3.78 -18.34
CA PHE A 202 18.36 -3.06 -18.93
C PHE A 202 19.03 -2.05 -18.00
N LEU A 203 18.31 -1.51 -17.01
CA LEU A 203 18.78 -0.37 -16.21
C LEU A 203 19.17 -0.75 -14.78
N LEU A 204 18.57 -1.80 -14.19
CA LEU A 204 18.90 -2.15 -12.81
C LEU A 204 20.33 -2.73 -12.72
N PRO A 205 21.19 -2.18 -11.84
CA PRO A 205 22.50 -2.77 -11.55
C PRO A 205 22.33 -4.06 -10.72
N ARG A 206 23.44 -4.78 -10.50
CA ARG A 206 23.45 -5.87 -9.52
C ARG A 206 23.20 -5.33 -8.11
N LEU A 207 22.30 -5.97 -7.39
CA LEU A 207 21.82 -5.53 -6.08
C LEU A 207 21.98 -6.67 -5.06
N ASN A 208 23.24 -7.00 -4.77
CA ASN A 208 23.56 -8.06 -3.82
C ASN A 208 23.04 -7.72 -2.42
N PRO A 209 22.51 -8.66 -1.65
CA PRO A 209 21.96 -8.39 -0.32
C PRO A 209 23.08 -8.05 0.68
N ASP A 210 22.83 -7.06 1.57
CA ASP A 210 23.79 -6.68 2.61
C ASP A 210 23.70 -7.61 3.82
N LYS A 211 22.49 -7.91 4.27
CA LYS A 211 22.22 -8.82 5.41
C LYS A 211 20.90 -9.53 5.20
N ALA A 212 20.84 -10.81 5.60
CA ALA A 212 19.59 -11.54 5.65
C ALA A 212 18.81 -11.17 6.92
N ILE A 213 17.51 -10.86 6.77
CA ILE A 213 16.60 -10.71 7.91
C ILE A 213 16.33 -12.10 8.48
N ARG A 214 16.43 -12.23 9.80
CA ARG A 214 16.12 -13.50 10.48
C ARG A 214 14.65 -13.51 10.91
N ALA A 215 14.03 -14.68 10.87
CA ALA A 215 12.65 -14.84 11.34
C ALA A 215 12.44 -14.40 12.80
N SER A 216 13.49 -14.54 13.64
CA SER A 216 13.50 -14.09 15.04
C SER A 216 13.39 -12.56 15.19
N ASP A 217 13.71 -11.78 14.15
CA ASP A 217 13.71 -10.33 14.22
C ASP A 217 12.30 -9.73 13.95
N LEU A 218 11.43 -10.50 13.29
CA LEU A 218 10.10 -10.06 12.89
C LEU A 218 9.20 -9.58 14.05
N PRO A 219 9.15 -10.24 15.22
CA PRO A 219 8.29 -9.82 16.32
C PRO A 219 8.85 -8.66 17.16
N ALA A 220 9.96 -8.03 16.77
CA ALA A 220 10.63 -6.99 17.55
C ALA A 220 9.70 -5.86 18.03
N LEU A 221 8.76 -5.41 17.18
CA LEU A 221 7.78 -4.38 17.57
C LEU A 221 6.78 -4.87 18.62
N LEU A 222 6.48 -6.18 18.67
CA LEU A 222 5.51 -6.74 19.62
C LEU A 222 6.02 -6.75 21.08
N ILE A 223 7.32 -6.58 21.30
CA ILE A 223 7.92 -6.51 22.64
C ILE A 223 7.51 -5.20 23.34
N HIS A 224 7.31 -4.13 22.58
CA HIS A 224 6.98 -2.81 23.10
C HIS A 224 5.48 -2.63 23.37
N PRO A 225 5.04 -2.41 24.62
CA PRO A 225 3.62 -2.24 24.95
C PRO A 225 2.93 -1.11 24.17
N LEU A 226 3.62 0.02 23.97
CA LEU A 226 3.07 1.17 23.23
C LEU A 226 3.05 0.94 21.71
N ALA A 227 3.94 0.09 21.16
CA ALA A 227 3.84 -0.34 19.77
C ALA A 227 2.62 -1.24 19.57
N ARG A 228 2.36 -2.16 20.50
CA ARG A 228 1.12 -2.98 20.48
C ARG A 228 -0.15 -2.13 20.49
N VAL A 229 -0.20 -1.07 21.31
CA VAL A 229 -1.33 -0.12 21.33
C VAL A 229 -1.52 0.52 19.95
N GLY A 230 -0.44 1.00 19.31
CA GLY A 230 -0.48 1.54 17.97
C GLY A 230 -0.94 0.51 16.94
N MET A 231 -0.40 -0.71 16.99
CA MET A 231 -0.78 -1.80 16.08
C MET A 231 -2.27 -2.18 16.23
N ILE A 232 -2.80 -2.24 17.45
CA ILE A 232 -4.24 -2.50 17.68
C ILE A 232 -5.10 -1.37 17.11
N ALA A 233 -4.71 -0.11 17.34
CA ALA A 233 -5.43 1.02 16.78
C ALA A 233 -5.40 1.02 15.25
N VAL A 234 -4.24 0.76 14.65
CA VAL A 234 -4.06 0.64 13.19
C VAL A 234 -4.88 -0.52 12.64
N LEU A 235 -4.91 -1.65 13.33
CA LEU A 235 -5.73 -2.81 12.95
C LEU A 235 -7.22 -2.44 12.92
N LEU A 236 -7.75 -1.85 13.99
CA LEU A 236 -9.18 -1.50 14.10
C LEU A 236 -9.60 -0.45 13.07
N ILE A 237 -8.84 0.66 12.96
CA ILE A 237 -9.15 1.75 12.03
C ILE A 237 -8.97 1.27 10.58
N GLY A 238 -7.90 0.51 10.31
CA GLY A 238 -7.61 0.00 8.98
C GLY A 238 -8.64 -1.05 8.51
N LEU A 239 -9.04 -2.00 9.36
CA LEU A 239 -10.11 -2.97 9.06
C LEU A 239 -11.42 -2.23 8.70
N ALA A 240 -11.82 -1.26 9.52
CA ALA A 240 -13.00 -0.45 9.26
C ALA A 240 -12.91 0.26 7.91
N HIS A 241 -11.76 0.88 7.65
CA HIS A 241 -11.54 1.60 6.40
C HIS A 241 -11.64 0.67 5.20
N PHE A 242 -10.88 -0.43 5.15
CA PHE A 242 -10.88 -1.32 3.98
C PHE A 242 -12.18 -2.10 3.82
N ALA A 243 -12.89 -2.41 4.92
CA ALA A 243 -14.24 -2.94 4.84
C ALA A 243 -15.18 -1.97 4.11
N ALA A 244 -15.19 -0.69 4.49
CA ALA A 244 -16.07 0.30 3.89
C ALA A 244 -15.61 0.76 2.50
N TYR A 245 -14.32 1.05 2.32
CA TYR A 245 -13.78 1.59 1.08
C TYR A 245 -13.87 0.62 -0.10
N THR A 246 -13.66 -0.67 0.13
CA THR A 246 -13.79 -1.69 -0.93
C THR A 246 -15.18 -1.68 -1.58
N TYR A 247 -16.20 -1.31 -0.82
CA TYR A 247 -17.61 -1.32 -1.27
C TYR A 247 -18.21 0.08 -1.43
N VAL A 248 -17.37 1.12 -1.49
CA VAL A 248 -17.83 2.51 -1.68
C VAL A 248 -18.46 2.72 -3.05
N ALA A 249 -17.90 2.11 -4.11
CA ALA A 249 -18.48 2.18 -5.45
C ALA A 249 -19.84 1.47 -5.56
N PRO A 250 -20.05 0.25 -5.02
CA PRO A 250 -21.38 -0.32 -4.81
C PRO A 250 -22.36 0.58 -4.06
N PHE A 251 -21.93 1.23 -2.98
CA PHE A 251 -22.78 2.18 -2.26
C PHE A 251 -23.25 3.33 -3.18
N PHE A 252 -22.34 3.97 -3.86
CA PHE A 252 -22.67 5.08 -4.78
C PHE A 252 -23.60 4.64 -5.91
N LYS A 253 -23.40 3.44 -6.47
CA LYS A 253 -24.24 2.91 -7.54
C LYS A 253 -25.65 2.58 -7.07
N HIS A 254 -25.78 1.86 -5.95
CA HIS A 254 -27.07 1.31 -5.50
C HIS A 254 -27.85 2.24 -4.58
N SER A 255 -27.17 2.98 -3.70
CA SER A 255 -27.81 3.86 -2.70
C SER A 255 -27.94 5.30 -3.19
N SER A 256 -27.00 5.79 -3.99
CA SER A 256 -27.00 7.16 -4.52
C SER A 256 -27.45 7.27 -5.98
N GLY A 257 -27.46 6.16 -6.72
CA GLY A 257 -27.84 6.12 -8.14
C GLY A 257 -26.85 6.79 -9.08
N PHE A 258 -25.58 6.98 -8.66
CA PHE A 258 -24.58 7.64 -9.46
C PHE A 258 -24.07 6.74 -10.59
N ASP A 259 -23.80 7.37 -11.73
CA ASP A 259 -23.16 6.71 -12.87
C ASP A 259 -21.65 6.49 -12.65
N GLY A 260 -21.04 5.68 -13.50
CA GLY A 260 -19.63 5.33 -13.40
C GLY A 260 -18.68 6.53 -13.49
N GLN A 261 -19.04 7.57 -14.28
CA GLN A 261 -18.23 8.78 -14.44
C GLN A 261 -18.24 9.61 -13.14
N THR A 262 -19.41 9.78 -12.52
CA THR A 262 -19.55 10.45 -11.22
C THR A 262 -18.79 9.70 -10.12
N ILE A 263 -18.93 8.36 -10.06
CA ILE A 263 -18.19 7.52 -9.11
C ILE A 263 -16.69 7.68 -9.30
N GLY A 264 -16.19 7.60 -10.55
CA GLY A 264 -14.78 7.82 -10.86
C GLY A 264 -14.27 9.19 -10.40
N SER A 265 -15.07 10.27 -10.60
CA SER A 265 -14.74 11.62 -10.17
C SER A 265 -14.68 11.75 -8.62
N LEU A 266 -15.60 11.11 -7.91
CA LEU A 266 -15.60 11.05 -6.45
C LEU A 266 -14.38 10.28 -5.90
N LEU A 267 -14.00 9.17 -6.54
CA LEU A 267 -12.80 8.42 -6.17
C LEU A 267 -11.51 9.19 -6.47
N LEU A 268 -11.50 10.00 -7.54
CA LEU A 268 -10.39 10.92 -7.82
C LEU A 268 -10.27 11.99 -6.73
N LEU A 269 -11.40 12.57 -6.30
CA LEU A 269 -11.43 13.53 -5.19
C LEU A 269 -10.92 12.89 -3.89
N TYR A 270 -11.32 11.64 -3.60
CA TYR A 270 -10.81 10.87 -2.47
C TYR A 270 -9.28 10.76 -2.52
N GLY A 271 -8.71 10.34 -3.67
CA GLY A 271 -7.27 10.20 -3.85
C GLY A 271 -6.54 11.53 -3.73
N ALA A 272 -7.02 12.59 -4.40
CA ALA A 272 -6.43 13.93 -4.34
C ALA A 272 -6.44 14.50 -2.91
N ALA A 273 -7.55 14.37 -2.19
CA ALA A 273 -7.65 14.75 -0.79
C ALA A 273 -6.67 13.94 0.07
N GLY A 274 -6.46 12.65 -0.26
CA GLY A 274 -5.49 11.78 0.41
C GLY A 274 -4.05 12.28 0.31
N VAL A 275 -3.63 12.84 -0.83
CA VAL A 275 -2.30 13.48 -0.96
C VAL A 275 -2.16 14.64 0.01
N VAL A 276 -3.18 15.52 0.07
CA VAL A 276 -3.18 16.65 1.00
C VAL A 276 -3.12 16.15 2.45
N GLY A 277 -3.88 15.10 2.77
CA GLY A 277 -3.86 14.46 4.08
C GLY A 277 -2.50 13.87 4.46
N ASN A 278 -1.82 13.22 3.52
CA ASN A 278 -0.48 12.69 3.73
C ASN A 278 0.56 13.79 4.02
N ILE A 279 0.51 14.89 3.26
CA ILE A 279 1.35 16.07 3.48
C ILE A 279 1.07 16.66 4.87
N PHE A 280 -0.21 16.84 5.22
CA PHE A 280 -0.63 17.32 6.54
C PHE A 280 -0.08 16.44 7.67
N ALA A 281 -0.15 15.10 7.51
CA ALA A 281 0.36 14.16 8.51
C ALA A 281 1.87 14.33 8.75
N GLY A 282 2.66 14.60 7.71
CA GLY A 282 4.09 14.85 7.82
C GLY A 282 4.43 16.02 8.77
N PHE A 283 3.60 17.07 8.78
CA PHE A 283 3.77 18.20 9.70
C PHE A 283 3.12 17.98 11.07
N ALA A 284 1.90 17.45 11.08
CA ALA A 284 1.09 17.34 12.30
C ALA A 284 1.57 16.20 13.21
N ALA A 285 1.95 15.05 12.65
CA ALA A 285 2.41 13.90 13.42
C ALA A 285 3.76 14.16 14.11
N ASN A 286 4.64 14.97 13.51
CA ASN A 286 5.90 15.39 14.16
C ASN A 286 5.66 16.26 15.40
N ARG A 287 4.57 17.01 15.46
CA ARG A 287 4.19 17.79 16.66
C ARG A 287 3.53 16.92 17.73
N SER A 288 2.63 16.04 17.34
CA SER A 288 1.94 15.12 18.24
C SER A 288 1.27 14.00 17.47
N VAL A 289 1.97 12.87 17.29
CA VAL A 289 1.45 11.70 16.57
C VAL A 289 0.14 11.20 17.18
N ARG A 290 0.00 11.23 18.51
CA ARG A 290 -1.24 10.81 19.19
C ARG A 290 -2.43 11.70 18.84
N ARG A 291 -2.28 13.04 18.90
CA ARG A 291 -3.38 13.98 18.58
C ARG A 291 -3.76 13.89 17.11
N THR A 292 -2.76 13.75 16.23
CA THR A 292 -3.00 13.61 14.79
C THR A 292 -3.73 12.31 14.47
N LEU A 293 -3.34 11.19 15.08
CA LEU A 293 -4.03 9.92 14.88
C LEU A 293 -5.48 9.93 15.43
N LEU A 294 -5.72 10.61 16.56
CA LEU A 294 -7.08 10.83 17.07
C LEU A 294 -7.93 11.68 16.09
N LEU A 295 -7.37 12.76 15.55
CA LEU A 295 -8.06 13.58 14.56
C LEU A 295 -8.41 12.78 13.31
N VAL A 296 -7.44 12.01 12.79
CA VAL A 296 -7.64 11.13 11.62
C VAL A 296 -8.72 10.09 11.88
N ALA A 297 -8.70 9.40 13.02
CA ALA A 297 -9.73 8.45 13.39
C ALA A 297 -11.11 9.11 13.52
N MET A 298 -11.19 10.30 14.13
CA MET A 298 -12.43 11.06 14.24
C MET A 298 -12.99 11.42 12.84
N MET A 299 -12.14 11.90 11.93
CA MET A 299 -12.57 12.27 10.58
C MET A 299 -13.07 11.05 9.78
N ILE A 300 -12.38 9.89 9.87
CA ILE A 300 -12.86 8.64 9.25
C ILE A 300 -14.21 8.23 9.86
N GLY A 301 -14.32 8.25 11.20
CA GLY A 301 -15.54 7.88 11.91
C GLY A 301 -16.72 8.78 11.57
N VAL A 302 -16.52 10.11 11.52
CA VAL A 302 -17.54 11.07 11.10
C VAL A 302 -17.96 10.83 9.65
N SER A 303 -16.99 10.63 8.74
CA SER A 303 -17.31 10.35 7.34
C SER A 303 -18.14 9.09 7.20
N THR A 304 -17.73 7.96 7.78
CA THR A 304 -18.45 6.68 7.67
C THR A 304 -19.83 6.72 8.36
N ALA A 305 -19.96 7.44 9.46
CA ALA A 305 -21.23 7.61 10.17
C ALA A 305 -22.25 8.43 9.37
N LEU A 306 -21.81 9.50 8.74
CA LEU A 306 -22.68 10.41 7.99
C LEU A 306 -22.94 9.97 6.54
N PHE A 307 -22.13 9.06 6.02
CA PHE A 307 -22.18 8.62 4.63
C PHE A 307 -23.56 8.10 4.19
N PRO A 308 -24.27 7.23 4.96
CA PRO A 308 -25.58 6.71 4.56
C PRO A 308 -26.65 7.79 4.44
N TYR A 309 -26.50 8.90 5.15
CA TYR A 309 -27.51 9.96 5.22
C TYR A 309 -27.28 11.09 4.22
N PHE A 310 -26.01 11.45 3.97
CA PHE A 310 -25.66 12.64 3.19
C PHE A 310 -24.99 12.32 1.86
N ALA A 311 -24.40 11.14 1.65
CA ALA A 311 -23.78 10.76 0.39
C ALA A 311 -24.79 10.29 -0.69
N THR A 312 -26.08 10.48 -0.47
CA THR A 312 -27.16 10.23 -1.44
C THR A 312 -27.29 11.34 -2.48
N ASN A 313 -26.68 12.51 -2.23
CA ASN A 313 -26.57 13.61 -3.20
C ASN A 313 -25.09 13.93 -3.47
N LEU A 314 -24.82 14.55 -4.61
CA LEU A 314 -23.45 14.78 -5.10
C LEU A 314 -22.62 15.66 -4.15
N VAL A 315 -23.20 16.69 -3.57
CA VAL A 315 -22.48 17.62 -2.68
C VAL A 315 -22.08 16.91 -1.38
N GLY A 316 -23.03 16.23 -0.76
CA GLY A 316 -22.76 15.44 0.46
C GLY A 316 -21.76 14.32 0.20
N ALA A 317 -21.88 13.61 -0.94
CA ALA A 317 -20.92 12.59 -1.35
C ALA A 317 -19.51 13.19 -1.52
N ALA A 318 -19.38 14.32 -2.21
CA ALA A 318 -18.08 14.97 -2.44
C ALA A 318 -17.44 15.45 -1.13
N LEU A 319 -18.18 16.06 -0.22
CA LEU A 319 -17.67 16.54 1.05
C LEU A 319 -17.22 15.37 1.93
N LEU A 320 -18.02 14.33 2.05
CA LEU A 320 -17.71 13.17 2.91
C LEU A 320 -16.60 12.31 2.34
N ILE A 321 -16.58 12.05 1.03
CA ILE A 321 -15.51 11.28 0.39
C ILE A 321 -14.18 12.03 0.41
N GLY A 322 -14.21 13.36 0.24
CA GLY A 322 -13.04 14.23 0.36
C GLY A 322 -12.48 14.23 1.79
N LEU A 323 -13.34 14.37 2.80
CA LEU A 323 -12.94 14.30 4.22
C LEU A 323 -12.34 12.93 4.55
N TRP A 324 -12.96 11.84 4.07
CA TRP A 324 -12.48 10.48 4.26
C TRP A 324 -11.14 10.25 3.58
N GLY A 325 -10.98 10.70 2.32
CA GLY A 325 -9.73 10.60 1.58
C GLY A 325 -8.60 11.34 2.27
N PHE A 326 -8.84 12.58 2.71
CA PHE A 326 -7.87 13.35 3.48
C PHE A 326 -7.42 12.60 4.75
N ALA A 327 -8.36 12.10 5.52
CA ALA A 327 -8.08 11.38 6.76
C ALA A 327 -7.30 10.07 6.50
N PHE A 328 -7.71 9.29 5.50
CA PHE A 328 -7.02 8.04 5.17
C PHE A 328 -5.63 8.28 4.59
N GLY A 329 -5.43 9.31 3.78
CA GLY A 329 -4.09 9.69 3.28
C GLY A 329 -3.10 10.01 4.42
N ALA A 330 -3.60 10.59 5.51
CA ALA A 330 -2.81 10.86 6.71
C ALA A 330 -2.53 9.59 7.56
N PHE A 331 -3.40 8.58 7.48
CA PHE A 331 -3.40 7.43 8.39
C PHE A 331 -2.11 6.59 8.36
N PRO A 332 -1.60 6.10 7.21
CA PRO A 332 -0.38 5.28 7.16
C PRO A 332 0.86 6.03 7.65
N ALA A 333 0.95 7.32 7.35
CA ALA A 333 2.04 8.17 7.82
C ALA A 333 2.03 8.29 9.35
N CYS A 334 0.87 8.58 9.95
CA CYS A 334 0.72 8.62 11.41
C CYS A 334 1.04 7.27 12.06
N ALA A 335 0.60 6.16 11.44
CA ALA A 335 0.88 4.81 11.92
C ALA A 335 2.39 4.51 11.93
N SER A 336 3.10 4.87 10.87
CA SER A 336 4.56 4.71 10.77
C SER A 336 5.29 5.58 11.79
N VAL A 337 4.94 6.87 11.89
CA VAL A 337 5.56 7.80 12.88
C VAL A 337 5.33 7.28 14.31
N TRP A 338 4.15 6.71 14.60
CA TRP A 338 3.90 6.09 15.91
C TRP A 338 4.93 5.00 16.23
N MET A 339 5.24 4.10 15.28
CA MET A 339 6.22 3.03 15.49
C MET A 339 7.62 3.59 15.70
N PHE A 340 8.04 4.61 14.94
CA PHE A 340 9.33 5.28 15.12
C PHE A 340 9.48 5.93 16.50
N VAL A 341 8.41 6.55 17.02
CA VAL A 341 8.43 7.21 18.33
C VAL A 341 8.51 6.23 19.49
N VAL A 342 7.83 5.09 19.38
CA VAL A 342 7.70 4.14 20.51
C VAL A 342 8.78 3.06 20.54
N ALA A 343 9.37 2.73 19.40
CA ALA A 343 10.36 1.66 19.26
C ALA A 343 11.48 2.03 18.25
N PRO A 344 12.20 3.16 18.45
CA PRO A 344 13.14 3.69 17.45
C PRO A 344 14.27 2.72 17.08
N ASN A 345 14.70 1.87 18.01
CA ASN A 345 15.79 0.91 17.78
C ASN A 345 15.35 -0.39 17.11
N ASP A 346 14.05 -0.69 17.09
CA ASP A 346 13.49 -1.95 16.60
C ASP A 346 12.58 -1.80 15.38
N VAL A 347 12.39 -0.55 14.90
CA VAL A 347 11.52 -0.27 13.75
C VAL A 347 12.02 -1.03 12.51
N GLU A 348 13.30 -0.93 12.16
CA GLU A 348 13.83 -1.58 10.96
C GLU A 348 13.61 -3.09 10.97
N ARG A 349 13.77 -3.73 12.13
CA ARG A 349 13.57 -5.18 12.32
C ARG A 349 12.11 -5.57 12.26
N GLY A 350 11.21 -4.74 12.79
CA GLY A 350 9.79 -5.03 12.90
C GLY A 350 8.93 -4.53 11.74
N MET A 351 9.47 -3.66 10.85
CA MET A 351 8.71 -3.13 9.70
C MET A 351 8.13 -4.19 8.77
N PRO A 352 8.81 -5.31 8.46
CA PRO A 352 8.19 -6.35 7.64
C PRO A 352 6.91 -6.92 8.26
N LEU A 353 6.87 -7.11 9.57
CA LEU A 353 5.65 -7.55 10.27
C LEU A 353 4.57 -6.46 10.23
N PHE A 354 4.93 -5.19 10.37
CA PHE A 354 3.99 -4.06 10.27
C PHE A 354 3.37 -3.97 8.87
N VAL A 355 4.16 -4.16 7.82
CA VAL A 355 3.67 -4.23 6.43
C VAL A 355 2.75 -5.43 6.23
N ALA A 356 3.15 -6.61 6.72
CA ALA A 356 2.30 -7.81 6.66
C ALA A 356 0.96 -7.59 7.37
N MET A 357 0.95 -6.89 8.51
CA MET A 357 -0.27 -6.52 9.22
C MET A 357 -1.17 -5.63 8.35
N PHE A 358 -0.64 -4.67 7.60
CA PHE A 358 -1.43 -3.86 6.66
C PHE A 358 -2.08 -4.72 5.58
N GLN A 359 -1.39 -5.71 5.05
CA GLN A 359 -1.95 -6.62 4.06
C GLN A 359 -3.05 -7.52 4.65
N VAL A 360 -2.88 -7.97 5.89
CA VAL A 360 -3.94 -8.68 6.64
C VAL A 360 -5.16 -7.77 6.85
N ILE A 361 -4.95 -6.49 7.18
CA ILE A 361 -6.02 -5.49 7.34
C ILE A 361 -6.80 -5.30 6.05
N ILE A 362 -6.13 -5.15 4.91
CA ILE A 362 -6.76 -5.05 3.59
C ILE A 362 -7.60 -6.30 3.30
N ALA A 363 -7.01 -7.47 3.49
CA ALA A 363 -7.64 -8.75 3.21
C ALA A 363 -8.88 -9.00 4.09
N LEU A 364 -8.74 -8.91 5.41
CA LEU A 364 -9.82 -9.19 6.33
C LEU A 364 -10.91 -8.10 6.27
N GLY A 365 -10.52 -6.83 6.12
CA GLY A 365 -11.48 -5.74 5.93
C GLY A 365 -12.35 -5.98 4.71
N SER A 366 -11.75 -6.23 3.55
CA SER A 366 -12.49 -6.53 2.31
C SER A 366 -13.34 -7.79 2.43
N PHE A 367 -12.82 -8.88 3.03
CA PHE A 367 -13.55 -10.13 3.21
C PHE A 367 -14.79 -9.98 4.08
N PHE A 368 -14.63 -9.47 5.31
CA PHE A 368 -15.75 -9.28 6.23
C PHE A 368 -16.71 -8.20 5.71
N GLY A 369 -16.17 -7.14 5.09
CA GLY A 369 -16.99 -6.12 4.42
C GLY A 369 -17.90 -6.74 3.37
N GLY A 370 -17.41 -7.67 2.55
CA GLY A 370 -18.20 -8.37 1.55
C GLY A 370 -19.32 -9.21 2.14
N ARG A 371 -19.01 -9.97 3.20
CA ARG A 371 -20.04 -10.74 3.92
C ARG A 371 -21.13 -9.86 4.48
N ILE A 372 -20.77 -8.72 5.05
CA ILE A 372 -21.73 -7.78 5.61
C ILE A 372 -22.57 -7.14 4.50
N VAL A 373 -21.95 -6.74 3.38
CA VAL A 373 -22.66 -6.15 2.24
C VAL A 373 -23.69 -7.12 1.68
N ASP A 374 -23.32 -8.38 1.46
CA ASP A 374 -24.18 -9.39 0.88
C ASP A 374 -25.37 -9.78 1.80
N GLN A 375 -25.19 -9.73 3.13
CA GLN A 375 -26.21 -10.15 4.09
C GLN A 375 -27.02 -8.99 4.66
N LEU A 376 -26.38 -7.84 4.90
CA LEU A 376 -26.94 -6.73 5.68
C LEU A 376 -26.96 -5.39 4.93
N GLY A 377 -26.31 -5.35 3.74
CA GLY A 377 -26.23 -4.16 2.91
C GLY A 377 -25.12 -3.17 3.31
N THR A 378 -24.90 -2.20 2.43
CA THR A 378 -23.79 -1.23 2.54
C THR A 378 -23.98 -0.25 3.71
N SER A 379 -25.19 0.10 4.08
CA SER A 379 -25.45 1.01 5.22
C SER A 379 -25.07 0.37 6.56
N MET A 380 -25.37 -0.93 6.76
CA MET A 380 -24.94 -1.65 7.96
C MET A 380 -23.41 -1.79 8.01
N LEU A 381 -22.77 -2.03 6.86
CA LEU A 381 -21.32 -2.05 6.77
C LEU A 381 -20.70 -0.74 7.28
N LEU A 382 -21.22 0.41 6.84
CA LEU A 382 -20.74 1.73 7.27
C LEU A 382 -20.95 1.98 8.77
N ALA A 383 -22.07 1.51 9.33
CA ALA A 383 -22.34 1.60 10.78
C ALA A 383 -21.33 0.77 11.59
N LEU A 384 -21.06 -0.48 11.16
CA LEU A 384 -20.06 -1.34 11.80
C LEU A 384 -18.65 -0.80 11.65
N ALA A 385 -18.31 -0.25 10.49
CA ALA A 385 -17.03 0.43 10.27
C ALA A 385 -16.86 1.61 11.23
N THR A 386 -17.91 2.43 11.41
CA THR A 386 -17.91 3.54 12.37
C THR A 386 -17.66 3.05 13.81
N ALA A 387 -18.30 1.96 14.23
CA ALA A 387 -18.09 1.38 15.55
C ALA A 387 -16.62 0.89 15.72
N LEU A 388 -16.04 0.24 14.72
CA LEU A 388 -14.64 -0.19 14.76
C LEU A 388 -13.67 1.00 14.83
N VAL A 389 -13.92 2.08 14.07
CA VAL A 389 -13.12 3.31 14.15
C VAL A 389 -13.23 3.92 15.55
N ALA A 390 -14.42 3.95 16.14
CA ALA A 390 -14.62 4.44 17.50
C ALA A 390 -13.82 3.61 18.53
N CYS A 391 -13.78 2.28 18.39
CA CYS A 391 -12.93 1.42 19.21
C CYS A 391 -11.43 1.76 19.03
N GLY A 392 -10.97 1.97 17.80
CA GLY A 392 -9.61 2.40 17.50
C GLY A 392 -9.30 3.78 18.11
N PHE A 393 -10.22 4.73 17.99
CA PHE A 393 -10.13 6.06 18.63
C PHE A 393 -9.98 5.95 20.15
N VAL A 394 -10.83 5.18 20.81
CA VAL A 394 -10.79 4.95 22.27
C VAL A 394 -9.47 4.29 22.67
N THR A 395 -8.98 3.32 21.89
CA THR A 395 -7.68 2.68 22.12
C THR A 395 -6.55 3.71 22.16
N VAL A 396 -6.48 4.62 21.18
CA VAL A 396 -5.48 5.70 21.14
C VAL A 396 -5.72 6.73 22.27
N ALA A 397 -6.97 7.07 22.55
CA ALA A 397 -7.32 8.08 23.53
C ALA A 397 -6.98 7.64 24.96
N VAL A 398 -7.22 6.38 25.29
CA VAL A 398 -7.01 5.84 26.64
C VAL A 398 -5.61 5.27 26.82
N LEU A 399 -5.22 4.31 25.99
CA LEU A 399 -3.97 3.56 26.13
C LEU A 399 -2.77 4.31 25.55
N GLY A 400 -2.99 5.21 24.58
CA GLY A 400 -1.95 6.01 23.94
C GLY A 400 -1.49 7.24 24.73
N ARG A 401 -2.03 7.52 25.94
CA ARG A 401 -1.66 8.72 26.73
C ARG A 401 -0.19 8.82 27.06
N LYS A 402 0.48 7.70 27.31
CA LYS A 402 1.91 7.65 27.64
C LYS A 402 2.83 8.02 26.46
N VAL A 403 2.36 7.96 25.22
CA VAL A 403 3.13 8.35 24.02
C VAL A 403 3.32 9.86 23.95
N SER A 404 2.32 10.65 24.33
CA SER A 404 2.40 12.11 24.37
C SER A 404 3.50 12.62 25.33
N ASN A 405 3.70 11.92 26.45
CA ASN A 405 4.67 12.30 27.47
C ASN A 405 6.12 11.99 27.05
N ARG A 406 6.36 10.99 26.19
CA ARG A 406 7.71 10.64 25.72
C ARG A 406 8.26 11.65 24.71
N LEU A 407 7.44 12.19 23.83
CA LEU A 407 7.86 13.25 22.89
C LEU A 407 8.22 14.55 23.62
N ALA A 408 7.46 14.90 24.67
CA ALA A 408 7.75 16.08 25.50
C ALA A 408 9.04 15.94 26.34
N ALA A 409 9.49 14.71 26.60
CA ALA A 409 10.73 14.45 27.36
C ALA A 409 11.97 14.34 26.44
N GLN A 410 11.78 14.28 25.13
CA GLN A 410 12.85 14.21 24.11
C GLN A 410 13.08 15.54 23.39
N ALA A 411 12.16 16.51 23.54
CA ALA A 411 12.25 17.88 23.04
C ALA A 411 12.82 18.80 24.14
#